data_35a5e90592e6bbbc23b867fb8e9ec330
#
_entry.id   35a5e90592e6bbbc23b867fb8e9ec330
#
_cell.length_a   1.000
_cell.length_b   1.000
_cell.length_c   1.000
_cell.angle_alpha   90.00
_cell.angle_beta   90.00
_cell.angle_gamma   90.00
#
_symmetry.space_group_name_H-M   'P 1'
#
loop_
_entity.id
_entity.type
_entity.pdbx_description
1 polymer ?
#
loop_
_entity_poly.entity_id
_entity_poly.type
_entity_poly.pdbx_seq_one_letter_code
_entity_poly.pdbx_strand_id
1 'polypeptide(L)'
;MSKENRRKNAGGTTNKKGQTKLDIKVKCDKCGKEFYPIIKELAILKGCVIVSGYTCKCGAEYVTTVTDNQLRRDLCRLKDLQDEFSKVQRQIKNEATEFKRLKGFVPQEVQDRHNNKVNEYMKDIAELKAITTKRGEWLKQQYKLKYPH
;
A
#
# COMPACT_ATOMS: atom_id res chain seq x y z
N MET A 1 -4.23 14.10 -25.82
CA MET A 1 -3.50 13.70 -24.61
C MET A 1 -4.33 14.03 -23.41
N SER A 2 -4.91 13.04 -22.81
CA SER A 2 -5.56 13.19 -21.54
C SER A 2 -4.48 13.58 -20.53
N LYS A 3 -4.50 14.79 -20.09
CA LYS A 3 -3.83 15.15 -18.86
C LYS A 3 -4.48 14.30 -17.78
N GLU A 4 -3.77 13.29 -17.43
CA GLU A 4 -4.13 12.36 -16.40
C GLU A 4 -4.73 13.08 -15.23
N ASN A 5 -5.95 12.72 -14.91
CA ASN A 5 -6.40 12.75 -13.54
C ASN A 5 -5.48 11.82 -12.75
N ARG A 6 -4.29 12.27 -12.45
CA ARG A 6 -3.52 11.69 -11.37
C ARG A 6 -4.41 11.85 -10.15
N ARG A 7 -5.21 10.85 -9.89
CA ARG A 7 -5.87 10.74 -8.60
C ARG A 7 -4.75 10.93 -7.61
N LYS A 8 -4.75 12.05 -6.94
CA LYS A 8 -3.85 12.30 -5.83
C LYS A 8 -4.09 11.14 -4.88
N ASN A 9 -3.21 10.17 -4.92
CA ASN A 9 -3.26 9.12 -3.93
C ASN A 9 -3.25 9.81 -2.58
N ALA A 10 -4.13 9.39 -1.68
CA ALA A 10 -4.27 9.95 -0.34
C ALA A 10 -2.96 9.93 0.48
N GLY A 11 -1.87 9.44 -0.09
CA GLY A 11 -0.55 9.32 0.50
C GLY A 11 0.49 10.36 0.08
N GLY A 12 0.19 11.26 -0.85
CA GLY A 12 1.15 12.28 -1.29
C GLY A 12 1.97 11.91 -2.54
N THR A 13 2.96 12.73 -2.89
CA THR A 13 3.80 12.58 -4.07
C THR A 13 5.19 12.06 -3.72
N THR A 14 5.66 11.06 -4.45
CA THR A 14 7.01 10.53 -4.31
C THR A 14 7.95 11.26 -5.27
N ASN A 15 9.06 11.77 -4.76
CA ASN A 15 10.08 12.40 -5.57
C ASN A 15 11.11 11.38 -6.11
N LYS A 16 12.07 11.85 -6.94
CA LYS A 16 13.12 11.00 -7.55
C LYS A 16 14.04 10.29 -6.55
N LYS A 17 14.05 10.70 -5.28
CA LYS A 17 14.88 10.11 -4.21
C LYS A 17 14.11 9.05 -3.39
N GLY A 18 12.94 8.63 -3.82
CA GLY A 18 12.09 7.70 -3.07
C GLY A 18 11.44 8.31 -1.82
N GLN A 19 11.48 9.62 -1.68
CA GLN A 19 10.84 10.34 -0.57
C GLN A 19 9.39 10.64 -0.92
N THR A 20 8.50 10.43 0.03
CA THR A 20 7.07 10.69 -0.15
C THR A 20 6.63 11.85 0.76
N LYS A 21 6.23 12.95 0.16
CA LYS A 21 5.62 14.06 0.88
C LYS A 21 4.15 13.79 1.11
N LEU A 22 3.73 13.74 2.37
CA LEU A 22 2.33 13.52 2.73
C LEU A 22 1.54 14.82 2.65
N ASP A 23 0.27 14.73 2.24
CA ASP A 23 -0.66 15.88 2.20
C ASP A 23 -1.35 16.12 3.55
N ILE A 24 -0.96 15.39 4.58
CA ILE A 24 -1.50 15.50 5.93
C ILE A 24 -0.52 16.29 6.81
N LYS A 25 -1.03 17.34 7.46
CA LYS A 25 -0.27 18.11 8.45
C LYS A 25 -0.13 17.33 9.74
N VAL A 26 1.08 17.22 10.26
CA VAL A 26 1.37 16.62 11.57
C VAL A 26 1.96 17.66 12.50
N LYS A 27 1.75 17.46 13.81
CA LYS A 27 2.29 18.31 14.85
C LYS A 27 3.42 17.58 15.56
N CYS A 28 4.57 18.23 15.69
CA CYS A 28 5.70 17.67 16.44
C CYS A 28 5.41 17.75 17.94
N ASP A 29 5.49 16.63 18.64
CA ASP A 29 5.27 16.55 20.08
C ASP A 29 6.33 17.29 20.90
N LYS A 30 7.55 17.44 20.35
CA LYS A 30 8.66 18.09 21.06
C LYS A 30 8.67 19.60 20.90
N CYS A 31 8.48 20.12 19.68
CA CYS A 31 8.53 21.56 19.43
C CYS A 31 7.18 22.23 19.16
N GLY A 32 6.12 21.44 18.99
CA GLY A 32 4.77 21.91 18.75
C GLY A 32 4.49 22.50 17.37
N LYS A 33 5.47 22.52 16.47
CA LYS A 33 5.29 23.02 15.10
C LYS A 33 4.50 22.04 14.25
N GLU A 34 3.63 22.56 13.41
CA GLU A 34 2.92 21.82 12.38
C GLU A 34 3.70 21.83 11.08
N PHE A 35 3.74 20.71 10.38
CA PHE A 35 4.43 20.57 9.10
C PHE A 35 3.87 19.43 8.27
N TYR A 36 4.18 19.42 6.98
CA TYR A 36 3.88 18.30 6.10
C TYR A 36 5.06 17.34 6.12
N PRO A 37 4.90 16.12 6.63
CA PRO A 37 6.02 15.19 6.77
C PRO A 37 6.47 14.64 5.41
N ILE A 38 7.78 14.44 5.28
CA ILE A 38 8.39 13.75 4.14
C ILE A 38 8.89 12.41 4.62
N ILE A 39 8.25 11.34 4.18
CA ILE A 39 8.64 9.98 4.51
C ILE A 39 9.90 9.60 3.74
N LYS A 40 10.92 9.18 4.45
CA LYS A 40 12.22 8.78 3.89
C LYS A 40 12.82 7.64 4.71
N GLU A 41 13.86 7.02 4.17
CA GLU A 41 14.67 6.08 4.94
C GLU A 41 15.45 6.83 6.02
N LEU A 42 15.25 6.44 7.27
CA LEU A 42 15.95 7.01 8.43
C LEU A 42 17.21 6.20 8.75
N ALA A 43 17.15 4.88 8.62
CA ALA A 43 18.27 4.00 8.91
C ALA A 43 18.14 2.68 8.16
N ILE A 44 19.29 2.07 7.85
CA ILE A 44 19.38 0.70 7.36
C ILE A 44 20.16 -0.09 8.42
N LEU A 45 19.50 -1.06 9.01
CA LEU A 45 20.04 -1.88 10.07
C LEU A 45 20.63 -3.19 9.52
N LYS A 46 21.35 -3.91 10.38
CA LYS A 46 21.88 -5.23 10.07
C LYS A 46 20.76 -6.19 9.61
N GLY A 47 21.02 -6.99 8.58
CA GLY A 47 20.04 -7.90 8.01
C GLY A 47 19.09 -7.22 7.02
N CYS A 48 19.47 -6.09 6.44
CA CYS A 48 18.67 -5.33 5.46
C CYS A 48 17.32 -4.84 5.99
N VAL A 49 17.25 -4.53 7.28
CA VAL A 49 16.07 -3.95 7.90
C VAL A 49 16.08 -2.44 7.65
N ILE A 50 15.06 -1.95 6.95
CA ILE A 50 14.93 -0.54 6.60
C ILE A 50 13.92 0.12 7.52
N VAL A 51 14.36 1.18 8.20
CA VAL A 51 13.53 2.02 9.06
C VAL A 51 13.16 3.27 8.28
N SER A 52 11.88 3.51 8.07
CA SER A 52 11.36 4.66 7.35
C SER A 52 10.50 5.52 8.26
N GLY A 53 10.51 6.80 8.00
CA GLY A 53 9.74 7.76 8.77
C GLY A 53 10.04 9.19 8.34
N TYR A 54 9.85 10.13 9.24
CA TYR A 54 10.11 11.53 8.97
C TYR A 54 10.79 12.22 10.16
N THR A 55 11.41 13.35 9.87
CA THR A 55 12.08 14.16 10.89
C THR A 55 11.47 15.56 10.93
N CYS A 56 11.35 16.12 12.14
CA CYS A 56 11.03 17.53 12.34
C CYS A 56 12.30 18.38 12.25
N LYS A 57 12.17 19.64 11.91
CA LYS A 57 13.30 20.60 11.92
C LYS A 57 13.98 20.72 13.29
N CYS A 58 13.29 20.41 14.37
CA CYS A 58 13.87 20.39 15.73
C CYS A 58 14.75 19.16 16.00
N GLY A 59 14.86 18.21 15.04
CA GLY A 59 15.64 16.99 15.17
C GLY A 59 14.86 15.77 15.67
N ALA A 60 13.59 15.91 16.03
CA ALA A 60 12.75 14.78 16.42
C ALA A 60 12.51 13.83 15.24
N GLU A 61 12.71 12.54 15.47
CA GLU A 61 12.48 11.49 14.46
C GLU A 61 11.22 10.70 14.80
N TYR A 62 10.41 10.42 13.77
CA TYR A 62 9.18 9.64 13.88
C TYR A 62 9.22 8.46 12.92
N VAL A 63 9.22 7.24 13.46
CA VAL A 63 9.24 6.01 12.69
C VAL A 63 7.82 5.66 12.26
N THR A 64 7.61 5.50 10.96
CA THR A 64 6.32 5.07 10.39
C THR A 64 6.31 3.59 10.06
N THR A 65 7.38 3.08 9.46
CA THR A 65 7.48 1.67 9.06
C THR A 65 8.87 1.11 9.32
N VAL A 66 8.91 -0.18 9.61
CA VAL A 66 10.14 -0.98 9.65
C VAL A 66 9.92 -2.18 8.75
N THR A 67 10.78 -2.37 7.75
CA THR A 67 10.65 -3.45 6.77
C THR A 67 11.91 -4.28 6.70
N ASP A 68 11.75 -5.58 6.51
CA ASP A 68 12.84 -6.51 6.17
C ASP A 68 12.67 -7.05 4.75
N ASN A 69 13.58 -7.91 4.31
CA ASN A 69 13.53 -8.49 2.97
C ASN A 69 12.25 -9.31 2.74
N GLN A 70 11.81 -10.06 3.73
CA GLN A 70 10.59 -10.88 3.63
C GLN A 70 9.35 -9.99 3.47
N LEU A 71 9.22 -8.98 4.31
CA LEU A 71 8.10 -8.04 4.23
C LEU A 71 8.08 -7.31 2.89
N ARG A 72 9.22 -6.85 2.40
CA ARG A 72 9.28 -6.18 1.08
C ARG A 72 8.87 -7.11 -0.06
N ARG A 73 9.28 -8.38 -0.03
CA ARG A 73 8.83 -9.38 -1.01
C ARG A 73 7.33 -9.60 -0.94
N ASP A 74 6.78 -9.73 0.25
CA ASP A 74 5.35 -9.94 0.45
C ASP A 74 4.53 -8.70 0.01
N LEU A 75 5.04 -7.49 0.25
CA LEU A 75 4.41 -6.26 -0.23
C LEU A 75 4.43 -6.17 -1.77
N CYS A 76 5.52 -6.59 -2.42
CA CYS A 76 5.58 -6.67 -3.88
C CYS A 76 4.58 -7.70 -4.43
N ARG A 77 4.48 -8.86 -3.81
CA ARG A 77 3.49 -9.88 -4.17
C ARG A 77 2.06 -9.37 -4.00
N LEU A 78 1.81 -8.65 -2.92
CA LEU A 78 0.50 -8.03 -2.67
C LEU A 78 0.15 -7.03 -3.77
N LYS A 79 1.09 -6.18 -4.15
CA LYS A 79 0.91 -5.21 -5.24
C LYS A 79 0.63 -5.91 -6.57
N ASP A 80 1.41 -6.93 -6.91
CA ASP A 80 1.23 -7.71 -8.14
C ASP A 80 -0.15 -8.38 -8.17
N LEU A 81 -0.58 -8.95 -7.05
CA LEU A 81 -1.89 -9.59 -6.90
C LEU A 81 -3.03 -8.57 -7.05
N GLN A 82 -2.89 -7.38 -6.49
CA GLN A 82 -3.86 -6.30 -6.64
C GLN A 82 -3.92 -5.78 -8.08
N ASP A 83 -2.79 -5.67 -8.77
CA ASP A 83 -2.73 -5.27 -10.18
C ASP A 83 -3.38 -6.33 -11.08
N GLU A 84 -3.12 -7.60 -10.82
CA GLU A 84 -3.73 -8.73 -11.52
C GLU A 84 -5.25 -8.74 -11.30
N PHE A 85 -5.69 -8.54 -10.08
CA PHE A 85 -7.11 -8.45 -9.75
C PHE A 85 -7.81 -7.31 -10.49
N SER A 86 -7.17 -6.14 -10.59
CA SER A 86 -7.69 -5.01 -11.35
C SER A 86 -7.88 -5.35 -12.84
N LYS A 87 -6.93 -6.09 -13.43
CA LYS A 87 -7.05 -6.57 -14.82
C LYS A 87 -8.21 -7.55 -14.98
N VAL A 88 -8.34 -8.48 -14.05
CA VAL A 88 -9.44 -9.47 -14.03
C VAL A 88 -10.80 -8.78 -13.90
N GLN A 89 -10.92 -7.79 -13.03
CA GLN A 89 -12.15 -7.01 -12.89
C GLN A 89 -12.54 -6.29 -14.19
N ARG A 90 -11.58 -5.74 -14.92
CA ARG A 90 -11.82 -5.12 -16.23
C ARG A 90 -12.27 -6.15 -17.26
N GLN A 91 -11.65 -7.31 -17.29
CA GLN A 91 -12.05 -8.40 -18.19
C GLN A 91 -13.48 -8.87 -17.90
N ILE A 92 -13.82 -9.03 -16.62
CA ILE A 92 -15.17 -9.41 -16.18
C ILE A 92 -16.19 -8.36 -16.61
N LYS A 93 -15.90 -7.09 -16.41
CA LYS A 93 -16.77 -5.99 -16.82
C LYS A 93 -16.99 -5.97 -18.33
N ASN A 94 -15.92 -6.16 -19.11
CA ASN A 94 -16.00 -6.20 -20.57
C ASN A 94 -16.82 -7.39 -21.05
N GLU A 95 -16.62 -8.57 -20.48
CA GLU A 95 -17.39 -9.77 -20.81
C GLU A 95 -18.88 -9.60 -20.47
N ALA A 96 -19.19 -9.05 -19.29
CA ALA A 96 -20.57 -8.76 -18.89
C ALA A 96 -21.25 -7.77 -19.84
N THR A 97 -20.53 -6.74 -20.27
CA THR A 97 -21.04 -5.76 -21.23
C THR A 97 -21.35 -6.40 -22.59
N GLU A 98 -20.46 -7.30 -23.04
CA GLU A 98 -20.66 -8.02 -24.31
C GLU A 98 -21.87 -8.96 -24.25
N PHE A 99 -22.08 -9.70 -23.16
CA PHE A 99 -23.27 -10.53 -22.95
C PHE A 99 -24.56 -9.69 -22.97
N LYS A 100 -24.56 -8.55 -22.30
CA LYS A 100 -25.71 -7.63 -22.30
C LYS A 100 -26.01 -7.10 -23.70
N ARG A 101 -24.97 -6.80 -24.49
CA ARG A 101 -25.12 -6.34 -25.88
C ARG A 101 -25.69 -7.43 -26.77
N LEU A 102 -25.25 -8.67 -26.65
CA LEU A 102 -25.63 -9.79 -27.52
C LEU A 102 -26.93 -10.45 -27.10
N LYS A 103 -27.15 -10.62 -25.79
CA LYS A 103 -28.27 -11.39 -25.22
C LYS A 103 -29.26 -10.53 -24.42
N GLY A 104 -28.92 -9.29 -24.11
CA GLY A 104 -29.72 -8.42 -23.24
C GLY A 104 -29.55 -8.71 -21.75
N PHE A 105 -28.81 -9.74 -21.36
CA PHE A 105 -28.55 -10.11 -19.96
C PHE A 105 -27.24 -10.91 -19.84
N VAL A 106 -26.74 -11.03 -18.63
CA VAL A 106 -25.58 -11.88 -18.31
C VAL A 106 -26.12 -13.22 -17.81
N PRO A 107 -25.80 -14.36 -18.45
CA PRO A 107 -26.24 -15.67 -17.98
C PRO A 107 -25.80 -15.96 -16.53
N GLN A 108 -26.62 -16.68 -15.77
CA GLN A 108 -26.34 -16.97 -14.36
C GLN A 108 -25.02 -17.72 -14.18
N GLU A 109 -24.71 -18.67 -15.06
CA GLU A 109 -23.44 -19.43 -15.02
C GLU A 109 -22.22 -18.49 -15.15
N VAL A 110 -22.31 -17.47 -15.99
CA VAL A 110 -21.27 -16.47 -16.19
C VAL A 110 -21.14 -15.59 -14.96
N GLN A 111 -22.25 -15.15 -14.37
CA GLN A 111 -22.26 -14.37 -13.11
C GLN A 111 -21.61 -15.16 -11.97
N ASP A 112 -21.96 -16.44 -11.83
CA ASP A 112 -21.40 -17.32 -10.79
C ASP A 112 -19.90 -17.51 -10.96
N ARG A 113 -19.44 -17.70 -12.19
CA ARG A 113 -18.01 -17.81 -12.51
C ARG A 113 -17.26 -16.52 -12.17
N HIS A 114 -17.82 -15.36 -12.52
CA HIS A 114 -17.25 -14.06 -12.19
C HIS A 114 -17.18 -13.85 -10.68
N ASN A 115 -18.25 -14.15 -9.96
CA ASN A 115 -18.30 -13.98 -8.51
C ASN A 115 -17.30 -14.88 -7.79
N ASN A 116 -17.17 -16.13 -8.22
CA ASN A 116 -16.20 -17.07 -7.66
C ASN A 116 -14.77 -16.56 -7.86
N LYS A 117 -14.45 -16.07 -9.05
CA LYS A 117 -13.12 -15.55 -9.35
C LYS A 117 -12.79 -14.30 -8.54
N VAL A 118 -13.74 -13.37 -8.41
CA VAL A 118 -13.60 -12.18 -7.57
C VAL A 118 -13.38 -12.57 -6.11
N ASN A 119 -14.17 -13.50 -5.59
CA ASN A 119 -14.07 -13.96 -4.21
C ASN A 119 -12.72 -14.62 -3.90
N GLU A 120 -12.16 -15.40 -4.82
CA GLU A 120 -10.84 -15.99 -4.68
C GLU A 120 -9.75 -14.93 -4.57
N TYR A 121 -9.76 -13.92 -5.46
CA TYR A 121 -8.80 -12.82 -5.39
C TYR A 121 -8.94 -12.01 -4.10
N MET A 122 -10.17 -11.70 -3.71
CA MET A 122 -10.42 -10.94 -2.48
C MET A 122 -9.91 -11.69 -1.24
N LYS A 123 -10.10 -13.00 -1.19
CA LYS A 123 -9.59 -13.85 -0.11
C LYS A 123 -8.06 -13.83 -0.07
N ASP A 124 -7.40 -14.07 -1.19
CA ASP A 124 -5.94 -14.11 -1.29
C ASP A 124 -5.31 -12.76 -0.92
N ILE A 125 -5.90 -11.67 -1.39
CA ILE A 125 -5.47 -10.30 -1.06
C ILE A 125 -5.63 -10.03 0.44
N ALA A 126 -6.77 -10.42 1.03
CA ALA A 126 -7.02 -10.22 2.46
C ALA A 126 -6.04 -11.01 3.33
N GLU A 127 -5.76 -12.25 2.98
CA GLU A 127 -4.79 -13.10 3.68
C GLU A 127 -3.37 -12.49 3.62
N LEU A 128 -2.94 -12.06 2.45
CA LEU A 128 -1.60 -11.46 2.28
C LEU A 128 -1.50 -10.10 2.97
N LYS A 129 -2.55 -9.29 2.96
CA LYS A 129 -2.61 -8.05 3.74
C LYS A 129 -2.47 -8.30 5.23
N ALA A 130 -3.14 -9.32 5.76
CA ALA A 130 -3.04 -9.69 7.17
C ALA A 130 -1.61 -10.11 7.54
N ILE A 131 -0.95 -10.90 6.69
CA ILE A 131 0.43 -11.34 6.88
C ILE A 131 1.38 -10.13 6.89
N THR A 132 1.26 -9.23 5.91
CA THR A 132 2.13 -8.05 5.80
C THR A 132 1.92 -7.09 6.95
N THR A 133 0.69 -6.88 7.39
CA THR A 133 0.37 -6.01 8.54
C THR A 133 0.97 -6.56 9.82
N LYS A 134 0.79 -7.84 10.10
CA LYS A 134 1.38 -8.48 11.29
C LYS A 134 2.89 -8.41 11.29
N ARG A 135 3.53 -8.68 10.17
CA ARG A 135 4.98 -8.63 10.03
C ARG A 135 5.50 -7.22 10.26
N GLY A 136 4.86 -6.22 9.67
CA GLY A 136 5.23 -4.81 9.84
C GLY A 136 5.10 -4.34 11.29
N GLU A 137 4.03 -4.70 11.96
CA GLU A 137 3.81 -4.38 13.38
C GLU A 137 4.85 -5.06 14.28
N TRP A 138 5.13 -6.32 14.04
CA TRP A 138 6.14 -7.07 14.78
C TRP A 138 7.53 -6.44 14.61
N LEU A 139 7.94 -6.12 13.40
CA LEU A 139 9.21 -5.47 13.11
C LEU A 139 9.31 -4.11 13.81
N LYS A 140 8.24 -3.34 13.80
CA LYS A 140 8.19 -2.04 14.46
C LYS A 140 8.33 -2.17 15.99
N GLN A 141 7.69 -3.18 16.59
CA GLN A 141 7.85 -3.47 18.01
C GLN A 141 9.27 -3.90 18.35
N GLN A 142 9.88 -4.79 17.55
CA GLN A 142 11.27 -5.22 17.73
C GLN A 142 12.23 -4.03 17.64
N TYR A 143 12.01 -3.13 16.71
CA TYR A 143 12.80 -1.91 16.59
C TYR A 143 12.69 -1.03 17.84
N LYS A 144 11.49 -0.80 18.35
CA LYS A 144 11.25 -0.01 19.58
C LYS A 144 11.91 -0.63 20.82
N LEU A 145 11.92 -1.95 20.92
CA LEU A 145 12.57 -2.66 22.01
C LEU A 145 14.10 -2.56 21.96
N LYS A 146 14.66 -2.62 20.75
CA LYS A 146 16.10 -2.55 20.51
C LYS A 146 16.67 -1.13 20.60
N TYR A 147 15.88 -0.15 20.21
CA TYR A 147 16.26 1.26 20.17
C TYR A 147 15.20 2.10 20.89
N PRO A 148 15.10 1.98 22.20
CA PRO A 148 14.18 2.79 22.98
C PRO A 148 14.58 4.27 22.92
N HIS A 149 13.61 5.13 22.66
CA HIS A 149 13.78 6.58 22.64
C HIS A 149 13.22 7.21 23.92
#